data_25a31953649c770a7573e3cb4c065fb2
#
_entry.id   25a31953649c770a7573e3cb4c065fb2
#
_cell.length_a   1.000
_cell.length_b   1.000
_cell.length_c   1.000
_cell.angle_alpha   90.00
_cell.angle_beta   90.00
_cell.angle_gamma   90.00
#
_symmetry.space_group_name_H-M   'P 1'
#
loop_
_entity.id
_entity.type
_entity.pdbx_description
1 polymer ?
#
loop_
_entity_poly.entity_id
_entity_poly.type
_entity_poly.pdbx_seq_one_letter_code
_entity_poly.pdbx_strand_id
1 'polypeptide(L)'
;KTQVTDLCKRLNEAGKKLKAEGINLLYHNHNYEFQKVDGRQNAYEYIISNTDPEYVGFEFDSYWPTEAGVCALDVMKMLGSRMKLYHINDRGTKLTKPVMTPILKSDSCELGYGNMNLEALCGQALSSGVEAVVLESHKNWIDKSPIKSFEASAKFLNEHIGTV
;
A
#
# COMPACT_ATOMS: atom_id res chain seq x y z
N LYS A 1 3.81 6.68 20.85
CA LYS A 1 2.48 7.32 20.81
C LYS A 1 2.56 8.84 20.65
N THR A 2 3.32 9.56 21.48
CA THR A 2 3.45 11.04 21.41
C THR A 2 3.85 11.53 20.01
N GLN A 3 4.85 10.90 19.38
CA GLN A 3 5.31 11.26 18.03
C GLN A 3 4.21 11.09 16.96
N VAL A 4 3.43 10.01 17.03
CA VAL A 4 2.33 9.77 16.09
C VAL A 4 1.19 10.77 16.31
N THR A 5 0.91 11.14 17.57
CA THR A 5 -0.07 12.20 17.88
C THR A 5 0.36 13.55 17.29
N ASP A 6 1.64 13.90 17.40
CA ASP A 6 2.17 15.13 16.80
C ASP A 6 2.09 15.08 15.28
N LEU A 7 2.42 13.94 14.68
CA LEU A 7 2.28 13.74 13.24
C LEU A 7 0.83 13.99 12.78
N CYS A 8 -0.17 13.41 13.47
CA CYS A 8 -1.58 13.62 13.11
C CYS A 8 -2.00 15.09 13.15
N LYS A 9 -1.56 15.84 14.16
CA LYS A 9 -1.81 17.30 14.24
C LYS A 9 -1.24 18.03 13.03
N ARG A 10 0.03 17.74 12.72
CA ARG A 10 0.74 18.37 11.59
C ARG A 10 0.10 18.01 10.24
N LEU A 11 -0.36 16.76 10.06
CA LEU A 11 -1.09 16.33 8.88
C LEU A 11 -2.41 17.10 8.71
N ASN A 12 -3.19 17.23 9.78
CA ASN A 12 -4.44 18.00 9.77
C ASN A 12 -4.21 19.48 9.44
N GLU A 13 -3.20 20.11 10.05
CA GLU A 13 -2.85 21.50 9.78
C GLU A 13 -2.38 21.72 8.34
N ALA A 14 -1.51 20.83 7.85
CA ALA A 14 -1.00 20.88 6.48
C ALA A 14 -2.12 20.62 5.47
N GLY A 15 -2.93 19.56 5.68
CA GLY A 15 -4.04 19.21 4.80
C GLY A 15 -5.07 20.33 4.70
N LYS A 16 -5.40 20.99 5.82
CA LYS A 16 -6.30 22.15 5.82
C LYS A 16 -5.76 23.31 4.96
N LYS A 17 -4.45 23.62 5.09
CA LYS A 17 -3.82 24.68 4.27
C LYS A 17 -3.80 24.31 2.79
N LEU A 18 -3.41 23.08 2.47
CA LEU A 18 -3.35 22.60 1.09
C LEU A 18 -4.74 22.59 0.43
N LYS A 19 -5.77 22.16 1.17
CA LYS A 19 -7.14 22.16 0.68
C LYS A 19 -7.65 23.55 0.33
N ALA A 20 -7.27 24.57 1.06
CA ALA A 20 -7.62 25.96 0.76
C ALA A 20 -7.04 26.42 -0.59
N GLU A 21 -5.96 25.79 -1.04
CA GLU A 21 -5.32 26.02 -2.35
C GLU A 21 -5.74 24.99 -3.43
N GLY A 22 -6.78 24.18 -3.14
CA GLY A 22 -7.26 23.15 -4.07
C GLY A 22 -6.38 21.91 -4.19
N ILE A 23 -5.48 21.67 -3.23
CA ILE A 23 -4.55 20.52 -3.21
C ILE A 23 -4.99 19.52 -2.14
N ASN A 24 -5.11 18.25 -2.52
CA ASN A 24 -5.39 17.16 -1.59
C ASN A 24 -4.11 16.61 -0.97
N LEU A 25 -4.08 16.47 0.35
CA LEU A 25 -3.01 15.78 1.07
C LEU A 25 -3.35 14.29 1.18
N LEU A 26 -2.46 13.44 0.69
CA LEU A 26 -2.56 11.99 0.85
C LEU A 26 -1.38 11.47 1.69
N TYR A 27 -1.67 10.58 2.63
CA TYR A 27 -0.66 9.91 3.43
C TYR A 27 -0.33 8.55 2.81
N HIS A 28 0.95 8.34 2.48
CA HIS A 28 1.48 7.08 1.98
C HIS A 28 2.13 6.28 3.12
N ASN A 29 1.82 4.98 3.19
CA ASN A 29 2.32 4.10 4.24
C ASN A 29 3.50 3.23 3.80
N HIS A 30 4.30 2.85 4.78
CA HIS A 30 5.29 1.80 4.71
C HIS A 30 5.01 0.73 5.78
N ASN A 31 6.02 -0.08 6.14
CA ASN A 31 5.83 -1.16 7.11
C ASN A 31 5.90 -0.70 8.58
N TYR A 32 6.58 0.40 8.89
CA TYR A 32 6.75 0.83 10.29
C TYR A 32 5.50 1.44 10.90
N GLU A 33 4.54 1.88 10.12
CA GLU A 33 3.25 2.34 10.63
C GLU A 33 2.43 1.20 11.24
N PHE A 34 2.78 -0.05 10.92
CA PHE A 34 2.12 -1.22 11.50
C PHE A 34 2.70 -1.67 12.86
N GLN A 35 3.67 -0.92 13.40
CA GLN A 35 4.14 -1.11 14.76
C GLN A 35 3.08 -0.67 15.78
N LYS A 36 2.93 -1.45 16.86
CA LYS A 36 2.00 -1.11 17.94
C LYS A 36 2.46 0.13 18.72
N VAL A 37 1.55 1.08 18.91
CA VAL A 37 1.79 2.33 19.64
C VAL A 37 1.23 2.34 21.06
N ASP A 38 0.30 1.40 21.37
CA ASP A 38 -0.32 1.29 22.70
C ASP A 38 -0.76 -0.14 23.10
N GLY A 39 -0.13 -1.16 22.56
CA GLY A 39 -0.41 -2.57 22.86
C GLY A 39 -1.61 -3.17 22.11
N ARG A 40 -2.54 -2.36 21.62
CA ARG A 40 -3.68 -2.79 20.80
C ARG A 40 -3.60 -2.25 19.38
N GLN A 41 -3.53 -0.93 19.24
CA GLN A 41 -3.58 -0.19 18.00
C GLN A 41 -2.17 -0.02 17.41
N ASN A 42 -2.01 -0.20 16.11
CA ASN A 42 -0.77 0.17 15.41
C ASN A 42 -0.79 1.67 15.04
N ALA A 43 0.37 2.19 14.58
CA ALA A 43 0.49 3.60 14.25
C ALA A 43 -0.41 3.99 13.07
N TYR A 44 -0.62 3.11 12.09
CA TYR A 44 -1.48 3.39 10.93
C TYR A 44 -2.94 3.54 11.33
N GLU A 45 -3.46 2.59 12.11
CA GLU A 45 -4.81 2.68 12.69
C GLU A 45 -5.00 3.96 13.52
N TYR A 46 -3.95 4.34 14.26
CA TYR A 46 -3.95 5.58 15.03
C TYR A 46 -4.00 6.81 14.13
N ILE A 47 -3.24 6.84 13.03
CA ILE A 47 -3.27 7.94 12.04
C ILE A 47 -4.65 8.04 11.42
N ILE A 48 -5.26 6.94 10.98
CA ILE A 48 -6.61 6.93 10.42
C ILE A 48 -7.62 7.54 11.40
N SER A 49 -7.54 7.15 12.68
CA SER A 49 -8.51 7.57 13.70
C SER A 49 -8.30 9.01 14.20
N ASN A 50 -7.12 9.59 14.03
CA ASN A 50 -6.75 10.89 14.59
C ASN A 50 -6.44 11.95 13.51
N THR A 51 -6.73 11.66 12.25
CA THR A 51 -6.67 12.63 11.15
C THR A 51 -8.07 12.93 10.62
N ASP A 52 -8.29 14.19 10.27
CA ASP A 52 -9.57 14.67 9.77
C ASP A 52 -9.80 14.16 8.33
N PRO A 53 -10.89 13.43 8.05
CA PRO A 53 -11.18 12.91 6.72
C PRO A 53 -11.40 14.00 5.67
N GLU A 54 -11.72 15.23 6.10
CA GLU A 54 -11.82 16.37 5.20
C GLU A 54 -10.47 16.83 4.67
N TYR A 55 -9.39 16.68 5.46
CA TYR A 55 -8.08 17.25 5.15
C TYR A 55 -7.02 16.22 4.80
N VAL A 56 -7.20 14.97 5.20
CA VAL A 56 -6.19 13.91 5.00
C VAL A 56 -6.82 12.67 4.38
N GLY A 57 -6.48 12.43 3.13
CA GLY A 57 -6.74 11.18 2.43
C GLY A 57 -5.55 10.22 2.54
N PHE A 58 -5.63 9.09 1.83
CA PHE A 58 -4.60 8.07 1.84
C PHE A 58 -4.25 7.61 0.42
N GLU A 59 -2.96 7.50 0.18
CA GLU A 59 -2.36 6.76 -0.91
C GLU A 59 -1.87 5.44 -0.31
N PHE A 60 -2.70 4.41 -0.39
CA PHE A 60 -2.46 3.16 0.30
C PHE A 60 -1.59 2.22 -0.53
N ASP A 61 -0.53 1.69 0.07
CA ASP A 61 0.29 0.62 -0.50
C ASP A 61 0.03 -0.68 0.25
N SER A 62 -0.48 -1.70 -0.46
CA SER A 62 -0.82 -3.01 0.09
C SER A 62 0.39 -3.92 0.36
N TYR A 63 1.54 -3.63 -0.22
CA TYR A 63 2.76 -4.40 0.00
C TYR A 63 3.22 -4.32 1.46
N TRP A 64 3.23 -3.12 2.03
CA TRP A 64 3.81 -2.87 3.34
C TRP A 64 3.05 -3.48 4.52
N PRO A 65 1.71 -3.43 4.62
CA PRO A 65 0.98 -4.20 5.63
C PRO A 65 1.20 -5.71 5.46
N THR A 66 1.24 -6.21 4.22
CA THR A 66 1.52 -7.62 3.94
C THR A 66 2.93 -8.01 4.40
N GLU A 67 3.93 -7.15 4.19
CA GLU A 67 5.29 -7.30 4.70
C GLU A 67 5.33 -7.33 6.24
N ALA A 68 4.50 -6.50 6.87
CA ALA A 68 4.36 -6.45 8.33
C ALA A 68 3.49 -7.58 8.93
N GLY A 69 2.95 -8.48 8.10
CA GLY A 69 2.08 -9.57 8.54
C GLY A 69 0.65 -9.12 8.89
N VAL A 70 0.21 -7.99 8.34
CA VAL A 70 -1.14 -7.43 8.51
C VAL A 70 -1.96 -7.71 7.25
N CYS A 71 -3.24 -8.01 7.41
CA CYS A 71 -4.16 -8.22 6.29
C CYS A 71 -4.42 -6.88 5.57
N ALA A 72 -3.84 -6.71 4.39
CA ALA A 72 -3.99 -5.48 3.59
C ALA A 72 -5.47 -5.18 3.26
N LEU A 73 -6.26 -6.22 2.95
CA LEU A 73 -7.67 -6.07 2.62
C LEU A 73 -8.50 -5.49 3.77
N ASP A 74 -8.18 -5.86 5.03
CA ASP A 74 -8.87 -5.31 6.19
C ASP A 74 -8.51 -3.84 6.41
N VAL A 75 -7.26 -3.46 6.14
CA VAL A 75 -6.83 -2.05 6.19
C VAL A 75 -7.53 -1.23 5.10
N MET A 76 -7.66 -1.76 3.88
CA MET A 76 -8.40 -1.09 2.79
C MET A 76 -9.87 -0.86 3.14
N LYS A 77 -10.53 -1.85 3.74
CA LYS A 77 -11.91 -1.72 4.25
C LYS A 77 -12.03 -0.63 5.32
N MET A 78 -11.03 -0.55 6.21
CA MET A 78 -10.99 0.49 7.25
C MET A 78 -10.81 1.90 6.65
N LEU A 79 -10.01 2.05 5.61
CA LEU A 79 -9.82 3.31 4.89
C LEU A 79 -11.07 3.76 4.16
N GLY A 80 -11.76 2.82 3.51
CA GLY A 80 -12.96 3.11 2.72
C GLY A 80 -12.73 4.24 1.72
N SER A 81 -13.63 5.19 1.63
CA SER A 81 -13.56 6.34 0.71
C SER A 81 -12.42 7.34 0.98
N ARG A 82 -11.72 7.19 2.11
CA ARG A 82 -10.50 7.98 2.38
C ARG A 82 -9.29 7.51 1.58
N MET A 83 -9.30 6.28 1.04
CA MET A 83 -8.30 5.80 0.11
C MET A 83 -8.55 6.42 -1.26
N LYS A 84 -7.65 7.31 -1.70
CA LYS A 84 -7.76 8.05 -2.96
C LYS A 84 -6.87 7.49 -4.05
N LEU A 85 -5.69 7.00 -3.67
CA LEU A 85 -4.76 6.31 -4.57
C LEU A 85 -4.41 4.96 -3.97
N TYR A 86 -4.15 4.00 -4.85
CA TYR A 86 -3.74 2.66 -4.46
C TYR A 86 -2.44 2.28 -5.15
N HIS A 87 -1.38 2.07 -4.36
CA HIS A 87 -0.13 1.49 -4.85
C HIS A 87 -0.27 -0.03 -4.88
N ILE A 88 -0.09 -0.61 -6.07
CA ILE A 88 -0.13 -2.04 -6.30
C ILE A 88 1.27 -2.60 -6.49
N ASN A 89 1.58 -3.59 -5.71
CA ASN A 89 2.78 -4.41 -5.74
C ASN A 89 2.39 -5.86 -5.57
N ASP A 90 3.26 -6.79 -5.94
CA ASP A 90 3.12 -8.18 -5.54
C ASP A 90 4.31 -8.62 -4.68
N ARG A 91 4.08 -9.63 -3.86
CA ARG A 91 5.05 -10.18 -2.92
C ARG A 91 5.04 -11.70 -3.00
N GLY A 92 6.21 -12.25 -3.25
CA GLY A 92 6.36 -13.68 -3.41
C GLY A 92 7.68 -14.21 -2.90
N THR A 93 7.83 -15.51 -2.98
CA THR A 93 9.04 -16.23 -2.61
C THR A 93 9.74 -16.73 -3.86
N LYS A 94 10.97 -16.28 -4.07
CA LYS A 94 11.85 -16.77 -5.14
C LYS A 94 12.91 -17.70 -4.57
N LEU A 95 12.98 -18.92 -5.08
CA LEU A 95 14.08 -19.83 -4.80
C LEU A 95 15.21 -19.54 -5.78
N THR A 96 16.25 -18.85 -5.33
CA THR A 96 17.40 -18.48 -6.17
C THR A 96 18.55 -19.47 -6.12
N LYS A 97 18.58 -20.33 -5.10
CA LYS A 97 19.60 -21.38 -4.89
C LYS A 97 18.98 -22.56 -4.15
N PRO A 98 19.48 -23.78 -4.32
CA PRO A 98 19.18 -24.87 -3.43
C PRO A 98 19.58 -24.46 -2.00
N VAL A 99 18.63 -24.43 -1.08
CA VAL A 99 18.86 -24.06 0.32
C VAL A 99 18.49 -25.22 1.23
N MET A 100 19.33 -25.45 2.23
CA MET A 100 19.10 -26.49 3.26
C MET A 100 18.10 -26.02 4.32
N THR A 101 17.86 -24.72 4.41
CA THR A 101 16.90 -24.14 5.35
C THR A 101 15.54 -23.95 4.71
N PRO A 102 14.43 -24.27 5.39
CA PRO A 102 13.08 -24.00 4.92
C PRO A 102 12.69 -22.51 5.04
N ILE A 103 13.52 -21.67 5.64
CA ILE A 103 13.23 -20.25 5.80
C ILE A 103 13.57 -19.52 4.51
N LEU A 104 12.56 -19.26 3.70
CA LEU A 104 12.67 -18.48 2.48
C LEU A 104 12.28 -17.02 2.75
N LYS A 105 13.04 -16.09 2.16
CA LYS A 105 12.65 -14.69 2.17
C LYS A 105 11.65 -14.44 1.06
N SER A 106 10.53 -13.84 1.41
CA SER A 106 9.63 -13.26 0.42
C SER A 106 10.00 -11.79 0.18
N ASP A 107 9.75 -11.34 -1.03
CA ASP A 107 10.14 -10.01 -1.48
C ASP A 107 9.23 -9.51 -2.60
N SER A 108 9.40 -8.26 -3.01
CA SER A 108 8.70 -7.67 -4.15
C SER A 108 9.00 -8.42 -5.45
N CYS A 109 7.99 -8.59 -6.26
CA CYS A 109 8.05 -9.15 -7.60
C CYS A 109 7.01 -8.50 -8.50
N GLU A 110 7.02 -8.86 -9.78
CA GLU A 110 6.05 -8.40 -10.76
C GLU A 110 4.65 -8.90 -10.40
N LEU A 111 3.62 -8.15 -10.79
CA LEU A 111 2.22 -8.51 -10.54
C LEU A 111 1.90 -9.89 -11.15
N GLY A 112 1.26 -10.74 -10.34
CA GLY A 112 0.93 -12.11 -10.71
C GLY A 112 2.08 -13.12 -10.54
N TYR A 113 3.26 -12.69 -10.14
CA TYR A 113 4.40 -13.57 -9.86
C TYR A 113 4.56 -13.88 -8.36
N GLY A 114 3.77 -13.24 -7.54
CA GLY A 114 3.76 -13.40 -6.09
C GLY A 114 2.58 -14.19 -5.56
N ASN A 115 2.24 -13.92 -4.32
CA ASN A 115 1.20 -14.65 -3.56
C ASN A 115 0.11 -13.73 -3.00
N MET A 116 0.12 -12.43 -3.34
CA MET A 116 -0.94 -11.52 -2.91
C MET A 116 -2.21 -11.76 -3.74
N ASN A 117 -3.35 -11.66 -3.11
CA ASN A 117 -4.64 -11.75 -3.84
C ASN A 117 -4.95 -10.39 -4.49
N LEU A 118 -4.26 -10.12 -5.60
CA LEU A 118 -4.32 -8.83 -6.29
C LEU A 118 -5.72 -8.50 -6.81
N GLU A 119 -6.48 -9.50 -7.26
CA GLU A 119 -7.85 -9.31 -7.74
C GLU A 119 -8.76 -8.80 -6.61
N ALA A 120 -8.68 -9.40 -5.42
CA ALA A 120 -9.46 -8.96 -4.27
C ALA A 120 -9.03 -7.56 -3.79
N LEU A 121 -7.72 -7.25 -3.81
CA LEU A 121 -7.21 -5.93 -3.44
C LEU A 121 -7.67 -4.86 -4.43
N CYS A 122 -7.58 -5.12 -5.72
CA CYS A 122 -8.08 -4.19 -6.75
C CYS A 122 -9.59 -4.02 -6.68
N GLY A 123 -10.34 -5.10 -6.49
CA GLY A 123 -11.79 -5.03 -6.29
C GLY A 123 -12.18 -4.16 -5.09
N GLN A 124 -11.43 -4.27 -3.99
CA GLN A 124 -11.63 -3.41 -2.82
C GLN A 124 -11.23 -1.95 -3.10
N ALA A 125 -10.15 -1.72 -3.82
CA ALA A 125 -9.73 -0.37 -4.20
C ALA A 125 -10.81 0.33 -5.04
N LEU A 126 -11.31 -0.34 -6.07
CA LEU A 126 -12.40 0.15 -6.91
C LEU A 126 -13.68 0.43 -6.09
N SER A 127 -14.05 -0.50 -5.20
CA SER A 127 -15.23 -0.32 -4.31
C SER A 127 -15.08 0.88 -3.37
N SER A 128 -13.85 1.23 -3.01
CA SER A 128 -13.53 2.40 -2.18
C SER A 128 -13.54 3.71 -2.96
N GLY A 129 -13.61 3.66 -4.29
CA GLY A 129 -13.64 4.82 -5.16
C GLY A 129 -12.26 5.47 -5.33
N VAL A 130 -11.20 4.67 -5.48
CA VAL A 130 -9.86 5.20 -5.77
C VAL A 130 -9.84 5.91 -7.13
N GLU A 131 -9.09 6.99 -7.21
CA GLU A 131 -8.94 7.82 -8.41
C GLU A 131 -7.93 7.23 -9.39
N ALA A 132 -6.93 6.50 -8.87
CA ALA A 132 -5.94 5.79 -9.68
C ALA A 132 -5.31 4.61 -8.93
N VAL A 133 -4.83 3.64 -9.71
CA VAL A 133 -3.96 2.56 -9.26
C VAL A 133 -2.56 2.83 -9.81
N VAL A 134 -1.56 2.83 -8.94
CA VAL A 134 -0.17 3.16 -9.25
C VAL A 134 0.67 1.90 -9.11
N LEU A 135 1.29 1.46 -10.19
CA LEU A 135 2.24 0.35 -10.14
C LEU A 135 3.54 0.82 -9.49
N GLU A 136 3.92 0.17 -8.41
CA GLU A 136 5.20 0.40 -7.76
C GLU A 136 6.09 -0.84 -7.84
N SER A 137 7.36 -0.66 -8.19
CA SER A 137 8.33 -1.74 -8.33
C SER A 137 9.71 -1.27 -7.87
N HIS A 138 10.26 -1.94 -6.86
CA HIS A 138 11.52 -1.50 -6.23
C HIS A 138 12.76 -2.26 -6.71
N LYS A 139 12.64 -3.57 -6.94
CA LYS A 139 13.79 -4.46 -7.17
C LYS A 139 13.35 -5.83 -7.69
N ASN A 140 14.31 -6.71 -7.87
CA ASN A 140 14.12 -8.08 -8.38
C ASN A 140 13.60 -8.13 -9.81
N TRP A 141 13.91 -7.13 -10.60
CA TRP A 141 13.43 -6.98 -11.97
C TRP A 141 13.85 -8.12 -12.88
N ILE A 142 12.95 -8.54 -13.75
CA ILE A 142 13.19 -9.54 -14.80
C ILE A 142 14.42 -9.15 -15.62
N ASP A 143 15.41 -10.04 -15.71
CA ASP A 143 16.68 -9.81 -16.41
C ASP A 143 17.39 -8.50 -16.01
N LYS A 144 17.17 -8.02 -14.77
CA LYS A 144 17.67 -6.73 -14.28
C LYS A 144 17.16 -5.52 -15.07
N SER A 145 16.03 -5.65 -15.76
CA SER A 145 15.39 -4.61 -16.57
C SER A 145 14.09 -4.14 -15.93
N PRO A 146 14.03 -2.90 -15.41
CA PRO A 146 12.78 -2.35 -14.90
C PRO A 146 11.69 -2.25 -15.99
N ILE A 147 12.08 -2.06 -17.25
CA ILE A 147 11.14 -2.01 -18.38
C ILE A 147 10.44 -3.36 -18.57
N LYS A 148 11.18 -4.48 -18.57
CA LYS A 148 10.58 -5.82 -18.70
C LYS A 148 9.63 -6.14 -17.53
N SER A 149 10.00 -5.76 -16.33
CA SER A 149 9.16 -5.93 -15.15
C SER A 149 7.89 -5.07 -15.21
N PHE A 150 8.01 -3.83 -15.69
CA PHE A 150 6.87 -2.96 -15.95
C PHE A 150 5.92 -3.56 -17.01
N GLU A 151 6.46 -4.02 -18.15
CA GLU A 151 5.67 -4.65 -19.21
C GLU A 151 4.92 -5.89 -18.71
N ALA A 152 5.57 -6.76 -17.92
CA ALA A 152 4.95 -7.94 -17.34
C ALA A 152 3.81 -7.56 -16.38
N SER A 153 4.02 -6.58 -15.51
CA SER A 153 3.01 -6.09 -14.57
C SER A 153 1.85 -5.37 -15.27
N ALA A 154 2.14 -4.56 -16.29
CA ALA A 154 1.11 -3.90 -17.09
C ALA A 154 0.25 -4.92 -17.85
N LYS A 155 0.86 -5.98 -18.37
CA LYS A 155 0.14 -7.09 -19.00
C LYS A 155 -0.83 -7.75 -18.01
N PHE A 156 -0.36 -8.06 -16.79
CA PHE A 156 -1.20 -8.61 -15.73
C PHE A 156 -2.41 -7.71 -15.43
N LEU A 157 -2.19 -6.41 -15.27
CA LEU A 157 -3.27 -5.46 -15.01
C LEU A 157 -4.33 -5.47 -16.12
N ASN A 158 -3.89 -5.45 -17.37
CA ASN A 158 -4.80 -5.46 -18.52
C ASN A 158 -5.60 -6.76 -18.66
N GLU A 159 -4.99 -7.91 -18.32
CA GLU A 159 -5.62 -9.22 -18.47
C GLU A 159 -6.56 -9.58 -17.31
N HIS A 160 -6.25 -9.13 -16.09
CA HIS A 160 -6.95 -9.57 -14.87
C HIS A 160 -7.81 -8.50 -14.20
N ILE A 161 -7.49 -7.22 -14.40
CA ILE A 161 -8.16 -6.13 -13.67
C ILE A 161 -8.98 -5.25 -14.62
N GLY A 162 -8.64 -5.27 -15.90
CA GLY A 162 -9.32 -4.46 -16.91
C GLY A 162 -8.92 -2.98 -16.86
N THR A 163 -9.47 -2.19 -17.76
CA THR A 163 -9.34 -0.73 -17.72
C THR A 163 -10.22 -0.18 -16.61
N VAL A 164 -9.58 0.44 -15.62
CA VAL A 164 -10.23 1.27 -14.60
C VAL A 164 -10.75 2.55 -15.23
#